data_af30e2f5b44323bd3b6572d986d45697
#
_entry.id   af30e2f5b44323bd3b6572d986d45697
#
_cell.length_a   1.000
_cell.length_b   1.000
_cell.length_c   1.000
_cell.angle_alpha   90.00
_cell.angle_beta   90.00
_cell.angle_gamma   90.00
#
_symmetry.space_group_name_H-M   'P 1'
#
loop_
_entity.id
_entity.type
_entity.pdbx_description
1 polymer ?
#
loop_
_entity_poly.entity_id
_entity_poly.type
_entity_poly.pdbx_seq_one_letter_code
_entity_poly.pdbx_strand_id
1 'polypeptide(L)'
;MILTFSAIRREDASVWERRAPLAPLHVRELVRKGVKVIVQPSNRRAYPLQSYVQSGAVIQEDISEAPVIIGVKQVPVDSLLPNKTYAFFSHTIKAQEANMGLLDAILDRNVR
;
A
#
# COMPACT_ATOMS: atom_id res chain seq x y z
N MET A 1 -5.43 -19.66 14.26
CA MET A 1 -5.78 -18.62 13.28
C MET A 1 -4.51 -17.96 12.77
N ILE A 2 -4.39 -17.82 11.47
CA ILE A 2 -3.24 -17.17 10.86
C ILE A 2 -3.56 -15.67 10.78
N LEU A 3 -2.74 -14.85 11.44
CA LEU A 3 -2.84 -13.41 11.29
C LEU A 3 -2.26 -13.01 9.94
N THR A 4 -3.03 -12.27 9.17
CA THR A 4 -2.57 -11.69 7.92
C THR A 4 -2.21 -10.24 8.17
N PHE A 5 -1.04 -9.83 7.68
CA PHE A 5 -0.60 -8.45 7.79
C PHE A 5 -0.76 -7.78 6.43
N SER A 6 -1.27 -6.57 6.45
CA SER A 6 -1.37 -5.74 5.26
C SER A 6 -0.93 -4.32 5.62
N ALA A 7 -0.33 -3.64 4.69
CA ALA A 7 0.06 -2.25 4.87
C ALA A 7 -0.56 -1.38 3.79
N ILE A 8 -1.10 -0.25 4.21
CA ILE A 8 -1.56 0.81 3.29
C ILE A 8 -0.39 1.78 3.14
N ARG A 9 0.18 1.80 1.94
CA ARG A 9 1.31 2.63 1.63
C ARG A 9 0.87 4.06 1.34
N ARG A 10 1.68 5.03 1.77
CA ARG A 10 1.50 6.42 1.38
C ARG A 10 1.68 6.56 -0.13
N GLU A 11 0.83 7.34 -0.78
CA GLU A 11 0.93 7.62 -2.21
C GLU A 11 1.97 8.71 -2.43
N ASP A 12 3.03 8.41 -3.14
CA ASP A 12 4.11 9.36 -3.40
C ASP A 12 4.48 9.48 -4.89
N ALA A 13 3.77 8.78 -5.76
CA ALA A 13 3.91 8.94 -7.21
C ALA A 13 3.38 10.29 -7.69
N SER A 14 2.44 10.89 -6.96
CA SER A 14 1.88 12.20 -7.28
C SER A 14 1.47 12.92 -6.00
N VAL A 15 1.86 14.19 -5.88
CA VAL A 15 1.47 15.01 -4.72
C VAL A 15 -0.03 15.30 -4.70
N TRP A 16 -0.71 15.10 -5.83
CA TRP A 16 -2.15 15.34 -5.96
C TRP A 16 -2.99 14.13 -5.59
N GLU A 17 -2.38 12.96 -5.37
CA GLU A 17 -3.14 11.77 -5.06
C GLU A 17 -3.61 11.80 -3.61
N ARG A 18 -4.92 11.82 -3.43
CA ARG A 18 -5.56 11.84 -2.11
C ARG A 18 -6.35 10.56 -1.82
N ARG A 19 -6.57 9.74 -2.83
CA ARG A 19 -7.32 8.49 -2.65
C ARG A 19 -6.50 7.50 -1.85
N ALA A 20 -7.20 6.68 -1.09
CA ALA A 20 -6.62 5.55 -0.38
C ALA A 20 -7.28 4.26 -0.88
N PRO A 21 -6.57 3.14 -0.88
CA PRO A 21 -7.14 1.88 -1.38
C PRO A 21 -8.25 1.35 -0.49
N LEU A 22 -8.24 1.70 0.78
CA LEU A 22 -9.26 1.30 1.75
C LEU A 22 -9.68 2.51 2.57
N ALA A 23 -10.99 2.66 2.76
CA ALA A 23 -11.53 3.64 3.69
C ALA A 23 -11.39 3.13 5.13
N PRO A 24 -11.42 4.03 6.14
CA PRO A 24 -11.35 3.60 7.54
C PRO A 24 -12.38 2.53 7.92
N LEU A 25 -13.57 2.60 7.35
CA LEU A 25 -14.61 1.59 7.58
C LEU A 25 -14.15 0.19 7.15
N HIS A 26 -13.49 0.09 6.00
CA HIS A 26 -12.98 -1.18 5.49
C HIS A 26 -11.83 -1.71 6.35
N VAL A 27 -10.97 -0.83 6.84
CA VAL A 27 -9.90 -1.19 7.76
C VAL A 27 -10.49 -1.77 9.05
N ARG A 28 -11.53 -1.13 9.58
CA ARG A 28 -12.21 -1.61 10.77
C ARG A 28 -12.73 -3.05 10.60
N GLU A 29 -13.32 -3.34 9.44
CA GLU A 29 -13.83 -4.68 9.15
C GLU A 29 -12.69 -5.71 9.10
N LEU A 30 -11.57 -5.36 8.48
CA LEU A 30 -10.41 -6.26 8.42
C LEU A 30 -9.83 -6.51 9.80
N VAL A 31 -9.70 -5.47 10.61
CA VAL A 31 -9.18 -5.61 11.99
C VAL A 31 -10.08 -6.52 12.82
N ARG A 32 -11.38 -6.39 12.67
CA ARG A 32 -12.35 -7.27 13.36
C ARG A 32 -12.16 -8.73 12.97
N LYS A 33 -11.71 -8.99 11.74
CA LYS A 33 -11.49 -10.35 11.24
C LYS A 33 -10.12 -10.91 11.57
N GLY A 34 -9.32 -10.16 12.32
CA GLY A 34 -8.01 -10.62 12.76
C GLY A 34 -6.85 -10.22 11.84
N VAL A 35 -7.09 -9.31 10.90
CA VAL A 35 -6.03 -8.79 10.02
C VAL A 35 -5.36 -7.60 10.71
N LYS A 36 -4.02 -7.63 10.80
CA LYS A 36 -3.27 -6.47 11.25
C LYS A 36 -3.09 -5.53 10.05
N VAL A 37 -3.55 -4.31 10.17
CA VAL A 37 -3.43 -3.29 9.13
C VAL A 37 -2.50 -2.20 9.60
N ILE A 38 -1.41 -2.00 8.88
CA ILE A 38 -0.45 -0.92 9.12
C ILE A 38 -0.74 0.19 8.11
N VAL A 39 -0.78 1.42 8.57
CA VAL A 39 -1.02 2.58 7.70
C VAL A 39 0.18 3.52 7.83
N GLN A 40 0.86 3.77 6.71
CA GLN A 40 1.90 4.79 6.69
C GLN A 40 1.29 6.17 6.92
N PRO A 41 1.89 7.00 7.78
CA PRO A 41 1.34 8.31 8.04
C PRO A 41 1.35 9.20 6.79
N SER A 42 0.26 9.92 6.57
CA SER A 42 0.14 10.90 5.52
C SER A 42 -0.99 11.87 5.87
N ASN A 43 -0.76 13.13 5.63
CA ASN A 43 -1.78 14.17 5.83
C ASN A 43 -2.47 14.56 4.54
N ARG A 44 -2.17 13.89 3.43
CA ARG A 44 -2.76 14.18 2.11
C ARG A 44 -3.92 13.28 1.73
N ARG A 45 -4.16 12.20 2.47
CA ARG A 45 -5.29 11.31 2.18
C ARG A 45 -6.62 12.04 2.35
N ALA A 46 -7.62 11.60 1.56
CA ALA A 46 -8.99 12.09 1.69
C ALA A 46 -9.55 11.84 3.08
N TYR A 47 -9.12 10.76 3.73
CA TYR A 47 -9.52 10.45 5.10
C TYR A 47 -8.43 10.88 6.07
N PRO A 48 -8.79 11.53 7.19
CA PRO A 48 -7.81 11.90 8.22
C PRO A 48 -7.12 10.68 8.81
N LEU A 49 -5.84 10.83 9.17
CA LEU A 49 -5.08 9.76 9.80
C LEU A 49 -5.77 9.24 11.07
N GLN A 50 -6.35 10.14 11.85
CA GLN A 50 -7.05 9.79 13.07
C GLN A 50 -8.19 8.79 12.83
N SER A 51 -8.85 8.86 11.68
CA SER A 51 -9.92 7.92 11.35
C SER A 51 -9.39 6.49 11.20
N TYR A 52 -8.18 6.33 10.68
CA TYR A 52 -7.54 5.02 10.59
C TYR A 52 -7.11 4.52 11.98
N VAL A 53 -6.63 5.41 12.83
CA VAL A 53 -6.29 5.06 14.22
C VAL A 53 -7.54 4.53 14.94
N GLN A 54 -8.65 5.22 14.81
CA GLN A 54 -9.92 4.82 15.44
C GLN A 54 -10.46 3.51 14.88
N SER A 55 -10.09 3.18 13.65
CA SER A 55 -10.49 1.92 13.02
C SER A 55 -9.68 0.71 13.49
N GLY A 56 -8.65 0.93 14.29
CA GLY A 56 -7.80 -0.13 14.81
C GLY A 56 -6.51 -0.35 14.03
N ALA A 57 -6.20 0.52 13.06
CA ALA A 57 -4.95 0.43 12.31
C ALA A 57 -3.76 0.84 13.20
N VAL A 58 -2.61 0.26 12.89
CA VAL A 58 -1.33 0.65 13.49
C VAL A 58 -0.67 1.68 12.56
N ILE A 59 -0.36 2.85 13.08
CA ILE A 59 0.31 3.88 12.29
C ILE A 59 1.81 3.69 12.42
N GLN A 60 2.48 3.45 11.29
CA GLN A 60 3.89 3.10 11.29
C GLN A 60 4.52 3.46 9.96
N GLU A 61 5.67 4.12 10.00
CA GLU A 61 6.40 4.52 8.78
C GLU A 61 7.01 3.30 8.09
N ASP A 62 7.61 2.40 8.86
CA ASP A 62 8.21 1.18 8.33
C ASP A 62 7.15 0.12 8.11
N ILE A 63 6.91 -0.23 6.84
CA ILE A 63 5.93 -1.25 6.43
C ILE A 63 6.61 -2.54 5.97
N SER A 64 7.91 -2.69 6.21
CA SER A 64 8.67 -3.83 5.70
C SER A 64 8.25 -5.17 6.28
N GLU A 65 7.59 -5.20 7.43
CA GLU A 65 7.11 -6.45 8.03
C GLU A 65 5.84 -6.99 7.36
N ALA A 66 5.11 -6.15 6.62
CA ALA A 66 3.86 -6.58 5.99
C ALA A 66 4.16 -7.35 4.69
N PRO A 67 3.63 -8.56 4.52
CA PRO A 67 3.82 -9.32 3.28
C PRO A 67 3.00 -8.78 2.12
N VAL A 68 1.92 -8.06 2.39
CA VAL A 68 1.03 -7.48 1.39
C VAL A 68 1.00 -5.97 1.56
N ILE A 69 1.27 -5.25 0.48
CA ILE A 69 1.30 -3.78 0.47
C ILE A 69 0.30 -3.29 -0.57
N ILE A 70 -0.58 -2.40 -0.14
CA ILE A 70 -1.72 -1.93 -0.92
C ILE A 70 -1.58 -0.44 -1.18
N GLY A 71 -1.81 -0.04 -2.42
CA GLY A 71 -1.79 1.36 -2.82
C GLY A 71 -2.74 1.63 -3.97
N VAL A 72 -2.84 2.88 -4.38
CA VAL A 72 -3.66 3.29 -5.53
C VAL A 72 -2.82 3.40 -6.78
N LYS A 73 -1.74 4.18 -6.72
CA LYS A 73 -0.85 4.38 -7.87
C LYS A 73 0.42 3.56 -7.73
N GLN A 74 1.16 3.45 -8.83
CA GLN A 74 2.40 2.69 -8.84
C GLN A 74 3.40 3.22 -7.81
N VAL A 75 4.21 2.31 -7.30
CA VAL A 75 5.26 2.61 -6.34
C VAL A 75 6.52 3.02 -7.11
N PRO A 76 7.21 4.08 -6.70
CA PRO A 76 8.51 4.41 -7.28
C PRO A 76 9.45 3.21 -7.17
N VAL A 77 10.22 2.95 -8.25
CA VAL A 77 11.08 1.76 -8.34
C VAL A 77 12.01 1.62 -7.14
N ASP A 78 12.60 2.74 -6.70
CA ASP A 78 13.54 2.71 -5.57
C ASP A 78 12.88 2.41 -4.24
N SER A 79 11.56 2.50 -4.17
CA SER A 79 10.80 2.25 -2.95
C SER A 79 10.16 0.87 -2.90
N LEU A 80 10.33 0.05 -3.94
CA LEU A 80 9.81 -1.31 -3.95
C LEU A 80 10.58 -2.19 -2.96
N LEU A 81 9.85 -2.81 -2.06
CA LEU A 81 10.43 -3.78 -1.14
C LEU A 81 10.44 -5.16 -1.79
N PRO A 82 11.56 -5.91 -1.70
CA PRO A 82 11.64 -7.23 -2.32
C PRO A 82 10.76 -8.26 -1.60
N ASN A 83 10.35 -9.28 -2.32
CA ASN A 83 9.63 -10.43 -1.80
C ASN A 83 8.28 -10.08 -1.17
N LYS A 84 7.64 -9.02 -1.67
CA LYS A 84 6.31 -8.59 -1.21
C LYS A 84 5.26 -8.78 -2.29
N THR A 85 4.00 -8.85 -1.87
CA THR A 85 2.85 -8.80 -2.77
C THR A 85 2.31 -7.37 -2.74
N TYR A 86 2.20 -6.76 -3.91
CA TYR A 86 1.67 -5.40 -4.07
C TYR A 86 0.33 -5.43 -4.81
N ALA A 87 -0.57 -4.57 -4.41
CA ALA A 87 -1.82 -4.34 -5.14
C ALA A 87 -1.95 -2.84 -5.41
N PHE A 88 -1.81 -2.45 -6.67
CA PHE A 88 -1.96 -1.07 -7.13
C PHE A 88 -2.19 -1.05 -8.64
N PHE A 89 -2.58 0.09 -9.17
CA PHE A 89 -2.79 0.26 -10.62
C PHE A 89 -1.47 0.71 -11.27
N SER A 90 -0.76 -0.23 -11.87
CA SER A 90 0.60 0.02 -12.40
C SER A 90 0.63 0.45 -13.86
N HIS A 91 -0.43 0.14 -14.63
CA HIS A 91 -0.50 0.37 -16.07
C HIS A 91 0.56 -0.37 -16.91
N THR A 92 1.21 -1.39 -16.32
CA THR A 92 2.27 -2.15 -16.99
C THR A 92 1.72 -3.19 -17.97
N ILE A 93 0.46 -3.60 -17.80
CA ILE A 93 -0.16 -4.63 -18.63
C ILE A 93 -0.22 -4.25 -20.12
N LYS A 94 -0.26 -2.95 -20.42
CA LYS A 94 -0.28 -2.44 -21.79
C LYS A 94 1.11 -2.15 -22.34
N ALA A 95 2.15 -2.55 -21.60
CA ALA A 95 3.55 -2.35 -21.97
C ALA A 95 3.87 -0.88 -22.33
N GLN A 96 3.32 0.06 -21.57
CA GLN A 96 3.62 1.48 -21.77
C GLN A 96 5.08 1.74 -21.39
N GLU A 97 5.81 2.41 -22.29
CA GLU A 97 7.24 2.64 -22.13
C GLU A 97 7.58 3.31 -20.78
N ALA A 98 6.79 4.28 -20.37
CA ALA A 98 7.01 4.99 -19.09
C ALA A 98 6.97 4.07 -17.87
N ASN A 99 6.37 2.87 -17.99
CA ASN A 99 6.18 1.95 -16.88
C ASN A 99 7.08 0.70 -16.96
N MET A 100 7.93 0.59 -17.99
CA MET A 100 8.78 -0.59 -18.16
C MET A 100 9.82 -0.74 -17.06
N GLY A 101 10.37 0.37 -16.57
CA GLY A 101 11.32 0.33 -15.45
C GLY A 101 10.70 -0.28 -14.20
N LEU A 102 9.43 0.00 -13.94
CA LEU A 102 8.72 -0.60 -12.80
C LEU A 102 8.55 -2.11 -12.99
N LEU A 103 8.15 -2.54 -14.19
CA LEU A 103 7.98 -3.97 -14.47
C LEU A 103 9.29 -4.73 -14.28
N ASP A 104 10.40 -4.19 -14.79
CA ASP A 104 11.72 -4.80 -14.63
C ASP A 104 12.10 -4.93 -13.16
N ALA A 105 11.85 -3.90 -12.35
CA ALA A 105 12.14 -3.93 -10.91
C ALA A 105 11.28 -4.96 -10.19
N ILE A 106 10.02 -5.11 -10.58
CA ILE A 106 9.13 -6.12 -10.00
C ILE A 106 9.68 -7.52 -10.23
N LEU A 107 10.12 -7.80 -11.46
CA LEU A 107 10.69 -9.10 -11.80
C LEU A 107 12.00 -9.36 -11.05
N ASP A 108 12.89 -8.37 -11.00
CA ASP A 108 14.20 -8.50 -10.35
C ASP A 108 14.11 -8.70 -8.84
N ARG A 109 13.11 -8.09 -8.18
CA ARG A 109 12.98 -8.11 -6.72
C ARG A 109 12.00 -9.14 -6.21
N ASN A 110 11.53 -10.04 -7.07
CA ASN A 110 10.54 -11.06 -6.71
C ASN A 110 9.29 -10.44 -6.04
N VAL A 111 8.78 -9.39 -6.64
CA VAL A 111 7.56 -8.72 -6.20
C VAL A 111 6.36 -9.29 -6.94
N ARG A 112 5.26 -9.44 -6.24
CA ARG A 112 4.00 -9.91 -6.81
C ARG A 112 2.96 -8.79 -6.86
#